data_7b774c3a9c81a92c08e272ef37bd1cb1
#
_entry.id   7b774c3a9c81a92c08e272ef37bd1cb1
#
_cell.length_a   1.000
_cell.length_b   1.000
_cell.length_c   1.000
_cell.angle_alpha   90.00
_cell.angle_beta   90.00
_cell.angle_gamma   90.00
#
_symmetry.space_group_name_H-M   'P 1'
#
loop_
_entity.id
_entity.type
_entity.pdbx_description
1 polymer ?
#
loop_
_entity_poly.entity_id
_entity_poly.type
_entity_poly.pdbx_seq_one_letter_code
_entity_poly.pdbx_strand_id
1 'polypeptide(L)'
;MAGRSPAHGFCDDEQTRRLLRSRPPRQALAWAGACLGGPVTSARALRGGMSSAVHLVTARRPDGRRGQAVLRRYVRPDPDEPDPAAREARALRLAGAAGVPTPALLAVDPDGTQAGVPALLMGRLPGRVDWWPSDLDRWLERLAGLLPRIHGTALPPGETIPRFAPHRQENYRPPGWARYPRVWERAVEISRDPAPDLPAVLLHRDFHPGNVLWRRGQVSGVVDWLGTCAGPAAVDVAHCRVNLLTLGAEVAERFTTLWERAAGTVYQPWGDVVAIVGFLDDLRGDWGRERLLVEDMLARAVAGC
;
A
#
# COMPACT_ATOMS: atom_id res chain seq x y z
N MET A 1 -20.14 1.64 -17.92
CA MET A 1 -20.34 1.42 -16.48
C MET A 1 -19.08 1.88 -15.77
N ALA A 2 -19.13 2.88 -14.89
CA ALA A 2 -17.97 3.29 -14.12
C ALA A 2 -17.66 2.13 -13.14
N GLY A 3 -16.56 1.41 -13.41
CA GLY A 3 -16.11 0.29 -12.60
C GLY A 3 -15.89 0.75 -11.16
N ARG A 4 -16.61 0.15 -10.23
CA ARG A 4 -16.32 0.28 -8.81
C ARG A 4 -14.94 -0.33 -8.58
N SER A 5 -14.06 0.38 -7.87
CA SER A 5 -12.89 -0.23 -7.22
C SER A 5 -13.35 -1.48 -6.49
N PRO A 6 -12.67 -2.63 -6.62
CA PRO A 6 -13.04 -3.80 -5.84
C PRO A 6 -13.11 -3.39 -4.37
N ALA A 7 -14.26 -3.60 -3.74
CA ALA A 7 -14.42 -3.33 -2.30
C ALA A 7 -13.89 -4.56 -1.56
N HIS A 8 -12.55 -4.70 -1.49
CA HIS A 8 -11.96 -5.76 -0.68
C HIS A 8 -12.02 -5.39 0.79
N GLY A 9 -12.68 -6.19 1.54
CA GLY A 9 -12.50 -6.69 2.88
C GLY A 9 -12.55 -5.74 4.06
N PHE A 10 -12.07 -4.51 3.96
CA PHE A 10 -12.08 -3.59 5.09
C PHE A 10 -13.43 -2.89 5.23
N CYS A 11 -14.30 -3.49 6.01
CA CYS A 11 -15.54 -2.87 6.42
C CYS A 11 -15.25 -1.89 7.58
N ASP A 12 -14.73 -0.70 7.25
CA ASP A 12 -14.72 0.39 8.22
C ASP A 12 -16.16 0.61 8.69
N ASP A 13 -16.36 0.61 10.01
CA ASP A 13 -17.64 1.03 10.57
C ASP A 13 -17.93 2.50 10.19
N GLU A 14 -19.20 2.89 10.31
CA GLU A 14 -19.65 4.23 9.95
C GLU A 14 -18.93 5.32 10.75
N GLN A 15 -18.57 5.04 12.01
CA GLN A 15 -17.88 5.98 12.89
C GLN A 15 -16.45 6.22 12.39
N THR A 16 -15.73 5.17 12.03
CA THR A 16 -14.38 5.25 11.42
C THR A 16 -14.43 6.01 10.11
N ARG A 17 -15.39 5.69 9.22
CA ARG A 17 -15.55 6.42 7.95
C ARG A 17 -15.80 7.91 8.17
N ARG A 18 -16.62 8.29 9.14
CA ARG A 18 -16.87 9.69 9.50
C ARG A 18 -15.60 10.37 10.02
N LEU A 19 -14.85 9.69 10.90
CA LEU A 19 -13.59 10.20 11.44
C LEU A 19 -12.58 10.50 10.30
N LEU A 20 -12.35 9.54 9.42
CA LEU A 20 -11.38 9.66 8.32
C LEU A 20 -11.76 10.74 7.29
N ARG A 21 -13.05 11.01 7.12
CA ARG A 21 -13.56 12.01 6.15
C ARG A 21 -13.91 13.34 6.76
N SER A 22 -13.87 13.47 8.08
CA SER A 22 -14.17 14.71 8.77
C SER A 22 -13.19 15.81 8.37
N ARG A 23 -13.69 17.04 8.32
CA ARG A 23 -12.84 18.20 8.04
C ARG A 23 -11.66 18.25 9.02
N PRO A 24 -10.42 18.49 8.55
CA PRO A 24 -9.27 18.62 9.44
C PRO A 24 -9.50 19.73 10.48
N PRO A 25 -9.04 19.54 11.73
CA PRO A 25 -9.09 20.57 12.78
C PRO A 25 -8.38 21.85 12.35
N ARG A 26 -8.75 22.97 12.99
CA ARG A 26 -8.13 24.28 12.71
C ARG A 26 -6.60 24.24 12.87
N GLN A 27 -6.10 23.56 13.88
CA GLN A 27 -4.67 23.37 14.12
C GLN A 27 -3.96 22.72 12.94
N ALA A 28 -4.47 21.59 12.42
CA ALA A 28 -3.90 20.91 11.27
C ALA A 28 -3.93 21.77 9.98
N LEU A 29 -5.01 22.55 9.80
CA LEU A 29 -5.12 23.47 8.67
C LEU A 29 -4.16 24.66 8.79
N ALA A 30 -3.94 25.16 10.01
CA ALA A 30 -2.97 26.23 10.26
C ALA A 30 -1.53 25.75 9.98
N TRP A 31 -1.16 24.55 10.47
CA TRP A 31 0.12 23.93 10.15
C TRP A 31 0.34 23.75 8.65
N ALA A 32 -0.62 23.14 7.96
CA ALA A 32 -0.53 22.95 6.50
C ALA A 32 -0.44 24.29 5.77
N GLY A 33 -1.16 25.32 6.24
CA GLY A 33 -1.11 26.67 5.70
C GLY A 33 0.27 27.32 5.87
N ALA A 34 0.87 27.20 7.03
CA ALA A 34 2.22 27.70 7.31
C ALA A 34 3.25 27.05 6.35
N CYS A 35 3.18 25.73 6.19
CA CYS A 35 4.07 24.99 5.28
C CYS A 35 3.85 25.37 3.80
N LEU A 36 2.65 25.77 3.40
CA LEU A 36 2.32 26.16 2.02
C LEU A 36 2.48 27.65 1.74
N GLY A 37 2.83 28.45 2.76
CA GLY A 37 3.07 29.88 2.65
C GLY A 37 1.79 30.72 2.59
N GLY A 38 0.67 30.27 3.16
CA GLY A 38 -0.56 31.04 3.26
C GLY A 38 -1.75 30.24 3.80
N PRO A 39 -2.85 30.89 4.19
CA PRO A 39 -3.99 30.22 4.81
C PRO A 39 -4.63 29.17 3.88
N VAL A 40 -5.03 28.04 4.48
CA VAL A 40 -5.80 27.01 3.77
C VAL A 40 -7.22 27.52 3.51
N THR A 41 -7.59 27.63 2.25
CA THR A 41 -8.91 28.10 1.79
C THR A 41 -9.90 26.99 1.54
N SER A 42 -9.41 25.76 1.25
CA SER A 42 -10.27 24.58 1.11
C SER A 42 -9.55 23.31 1.56
N ALA A 43 -10.34 22.37 2.10
CA ALA A 43 -9.90 21.02 2.43
C ALA A 43 -10.99 20.05 2.00
N ARG A 44 -10.65 19.06 1.18
CA ARG A 44 -11.55 18.05 0.64
C ARG A 44 -11.00 16.65 0.92
N ALA A 45 -11.77 15.80 1.58
CA ALA A 45 -11.39 14.41 1.81
C ALA A 45 -11.14 13.70 0.47
N LEU A 46 -10.04 12.96 0.40
CA LEU A 46 -9.75 12.04 -0.70
C LEU A 46 -10.34 10.67 -0.38
N ARG A 47 -10.68 9.92 -1.43
CA ARG A 47 -11.15 8.54 -1.29
C ARG A 47 -9.93 7.62 -1.15
N GLY A 48 -10.07 6.52 -0.44
CA GLY A 48 -9.07 5.45 -0.38
C GLY A 48 -8.22 5.38 0.90
N GLY A 49 -8.27 6.36 1.81
CA GLY A 49 -7.59 6.22 3.11
C GLY A 49 -8.41 5.34 4.06
N MET A 50 -7.84 4.23 4.55
CA MET A 50 -8.47 3.37 5.57
C MET A 50 -7.80 3.50 6.94
N SER A 51 -6.50 3.69 6.98
CA SER A 51 -5.71 3.85 8.22
C SER A 51 -5.54 5.31 8.65
N SER A 52 -5.75 6.27 7.74
CA SER A 52 -5.45 7.68 7.97
C SER A 52 -6.43 8.61 7.25
N ALA A 53 -6.63 9.82 7.82
CA ALA A 53 -7.47 10.85 7.22
C ALA A 53 -6.68 11.62 6.15
N VAL A 54 -7.04 11.47 4.88
CA VAL A 54 -6.33 12.05 3.73
C VAL A 54 -7.16 13.16 3.09
N HIS A 55 -6.58 14.35 2.97
CA HIS A 55 -7.27 15.53 2.43
C HIS A 55 -6.42 16.25 1.38
N LEU A 56 -7.04 16.61 0.26
CA LEU A 56 -6.49 17.64 -0.62
C LEU A 56 -6.74 19.01 0.01
N VAL A 57 -5.68 19.72 0.35
CA VAL A 57 -5.74 21.08 0.86
C VAL A 57 -5.28 22.08 -0.18
N THR A 58 -5.91 23.24 -0.22
CA THR A 58 -5.50 24.36 -1.09
C THR A 58 -5.25 25.59 -0.21
N ALA A 59 -4.05 26.13 -0.28
CA ALA A 59 -3.68 27.37 0.39
C ALA A 59 -3.61 28.53 -0.61
N ARG A 60 -3.83 29.75 -0.15
CA ARG A 60 -3.67 30.98 -0.93
C ARG A 60 -2.48 31.76 -0.38
N ARG A 61 -1.45 31.92 -1.17
CA ARG A 61 -0.25 32.68 -0.82
C ARG A 61 -0.52 34.20 -0.90
N PRO A 62 0.30 35.04 -0.25
CA PRO A 62 0.17 36.49 -0.32
C PRO A 62 0.24 37.06 -1.73
N ASP A 63 0.99 36.40 -2.64
CA ASP A 63 1.10 36.74 -4.06
C ASP A 63 -0.14 36.33 -4.89
N GLY A 64 -1.19 35.82 -4.24
CA GLY A 64 -2.43 35.35 -4.88
C GLY A 64 -2.34 33.96 -5.49
N ARG A 65 -1.15 33.35 -5.60
CA ARG A 65 -0.98 31.98 -6.11
C ARG A 65 -1.63 30.96 -5.20
N ARG A 66 -2.11 29.88 -5.81
CA ARG A 66 -2.67 28.73 -5.06
C ARG A 66 -1.62 27.62 -4.96
N GLY A 67 -1.34 27.16 -3.72
CA GLY A 67 -0.60 25.96 -3.45
C GLY A 67 -1.55 24.80 -3.14
N GLN A 68 -1.30 23.63 -3.71
CA GLN A 68 -2.06 22.41 -3.38
C GLN A 68 -1.14 21.36 -2.81
N ALA A 69 -1.62 20.66 -1.77
CA ALA A 69 -0.92 19.54 -1.16
C ALA A 69 -1.92 18.50 -0.66
N VAL A 70 -1.43 17.30 -0.38
CA VAL A 70 -2.16 16.24 0.32
C VAL A 70 -1.73 16.26 1.77
N LEU A 71 -2.68 16.50 2.66
CA LEU A 71 -2.51 16.39 4.11
C LEU A 71 -2.99 15.00 4.54
N ARG A 72 -2.08 14.17 5.05
CA ARG A 72 -2.35 12.86 5.66
C ARG A 72 -2.18 12.98 7.16
N ARG A 73 -3.20 12.58 7.94
CA ARG A 73 -3.21 12.61 9.40
C ARG A 73 -3.48 11.22 9.95
N TYR A 74 -2.67 10.74 10.85
CA TYR A 74 -2.79 9.45 11.48
C TYR A 74 -3.67 9.57 12.72
N VAL A 75 -4.98 9.49 12.50
CA VAL A 75 -6.01 9.75 13.54
C VAL A 75 -6.38 8.49 14.34
N ARG A 76 -5.84 7.34 13.94
CA ARG A 76 -6.00 6.06 14.63
C ARG A 76 -4.59 5.57 14.99
N PRO A 77 -4.18 5.69 16.25
CA PRO A 77 -2.91 5.11 16.68
C PRO A 77 -2.98 3.58 16.58
N ASP A 78 -1.95 2.99 16.00
CA ASP A 78 -1.75 1.55 15.96
C ASP A 78 -0.52 1.24 16.84
N PRO A 79 -0.68 0.47 17.94
CA PRO A 79 0.43 0.11 18.81
C PRO A 79 1.54 -0.66 18.08
N ASP A 80 1.19 -1.41 17.04
CA ASP A 80 2.13 -2.20 16.25
C ASP A 80 2.84 -1.36 15.18
N GLU A 81 2.35 -0.15 14.92
CA GLU A 81 2.92 0.80 13.98
C GLU A 81 3.30 2.14 14.65
N PRO A 82 4.34 2.16 15.51
CA PRO A 82 4.79 3.40 16.13
C PRO A 82 5.33 4.37 15.07
N ASP A 83 5.20 5.66 15.35
CA ASP A 83 5.75 6.76 14.54
C ASP A 83 5.34 6.73 13.04
N PRO A 84 4.06 6.56 12.70
CA PRO A 84 3.62 6.34 11.32
C PRO A 84 4.01 7.49 10.39
N ALA A 85 3.97 8.73 10.85
CA ALA A 85 4.36 9.89 10.04
C ALA A 85 5.87 9.92 9.75
N ALA A 86 6.71 9.58 10.72
CA ALA A 86 8.15 9.52 10.53
C ALA A 86 8.54 8.38 9.59
N ARG A 87 7.89 7.20 9.73
CA ARG A 87 8.12 6.03 8.87
C ARG A 87 7.77 6.32 7.41
N GLU A 88 6.57 6.82 7.15
CA GLU A 88 6.18 7.14 5.77
C GLU A 88 7.01 8.29 5.18
N ALA A 89 7.36 9.31 5.97
CA ALA A 89 8.26 10.39 5.52
C ALA A 89 9.63 9.85 5.08
N ARG A 90 10.16 8.88 5.80
CA ARG A 90 11.42 8.20 5.47
C ARG A 90 11.30 7.42 4.17
N ALA A 91 10.24 6.62 4.03
CA ALA A 91 9.97 5.84 2.82
C ALA A 91 9.87 6.74 1.57
N LEU A 92 9.13 7.84 1.66
CA LEU A 92 8.99 8.82 0.58
C LEU A 92 10.33 9.44 0.17
N ARG A 93 11.23 9.76 1.15
CA ARG A 93 12.56 10.28 0.85
C ARG A 93 13.42 9.25 0.12
N LEU A 94 13.46 8.03 0.60
CA LEU A 94 14.26 6.93 0.02
C LEU A 94 13.80 6.60 -1.39
N ALA A 95 12.53 6.30 -1.58
CA ALA A 95 11.98 5.95 -2.87
C ALA A 95 12.06 7.13 -3.87
N GLY A 96 11.81 8.36 -3.40
CA GLY A 96 11.95 9.57 -4.23
C GLY A 96 13.38 9.83 -4.67
N ALA A 97 14.37 9.64 -3.79
CA ALA A 97 15.80 9.76 -4.13
C ALA A 97 16.25 8.72 -5.16
N ALA A 98 15.63 7.52 -5.15
CA ALA A 98 15.85 6.47 -6.14
C ALA A 98 15.10 6.71 -7.46
N GLY A 99 14.37 7.82 -7.60
CA GLY A 99 13.61 8.14 -8.81
C GLY A 99 12.31 7.35 -8.98
N VAL A 100 11.84 6.67 -7.93
CA VAL A 100 10.49 6.09 -7.93
C VAL A 100 9.49 7.24 -7.93
N PRO A 101 8.43 7.21 -8.78
CA PRO A 101 7.45 8.28 -8.82
C PRO A 101 6.59 8.28 -7.54
N THR A 102 7.01 9.02 -6.53
CA THR A 102 6.32 9.17 -5.24
C THR A 102 5.84 10.59 -5.03
N PRO A 103 4.89 10.84 -4.11
CA PRO A 103 4.60 12.20 -3.66
C PRO A 103 5.85 12.85 -3.06
N ALA A 104 6.17 14.07 -3.48
CA ALA A 104 7.23 14.84 -2.83
C ALA A 104 6.83 15.14 -1.38
N LEU A 105 7.68 14.80 -0.42
CA LEU A 105 7.47 15.19 0.97
C LEU A 105 7.69 16.69 1.14
N LEU A 106 6.69 17.42 1.62
CA LEU A 106 6.75 18.87 1.86
C LEU A 106 7.01 19.19 3.32
N ALA A 107 6.36 18.49 4.24
CA ALA A 107 6.57 18.63 5.67
C ALA A 107 6.14 17.38 6.43
N VAL A 108 6.66 17.19 7.63
CA VAL A 108 6.28 16.14 8.58
C VAL A 108 6.15 16.70 9.97
N ASP A 109 5.10 16.28 10.67
CA ASP A 109 4.88 16.50 12.09
C ASP A 109 4.77 15.11 12.75
N PRO A 110 5.91 14.55 13.20
CA PRO A 110 5.97 13.13 13.56
C PRO A 110 5.19 12.81 14.84
N ASP A 111 5.16 13.73 15.79
CA ASP A 111 4.51 13.58 17.11
C ASP A 111 3.15 14.28 17.21
N GLY A 112 2.73 15.01 16.17
CA GLY A 112 1.47 15.74 16.15
C GLY A 112 1.43 17.02 16.96
N THR A 113 2.56 17.53 17.45
CA THR A 113 2.61 18.77 18.24
C THR A 113 2.08 19.98 17.50
N GLN A 114 2.24 20.02 16.16
CA GLN A 114 1.81 21.13 15.33
C GLN A 114 0.44 20.87 14.68
N ALA A 115 0.16 19.67 14.23
CA ALA A 115 -1.09 19.31 13.52
C ALA A 115 -2.17 18.70 14.42
N GLY A 116 -1.87 18.45 15.70
CA GLY A 116 -2.75 17.84 16.70
C GLY A 116 -2.75 16.33 16.72
N VAL A 117 -2.21 15.68 15.67
CA VAL A 117 -1.90 14.26 15.55
C VAL A 117 -0.74 14.12 14.57
N PRO A 118 0.03 13.01 14.59
CA PRO A 118 1.08 12.76 13.60
C PRO A 118 0.56 12.99 12.19
N ALA A 119 1.32 13.72 11.38
CA ALA A 119 0.85 14.15 10.07
C ALA A 119 1.98 14.32 9.04
N LEU A 120 1.60 14.16 7.77
CA LEU A 120 2.42 14.46 6.60
C LEU A 120 1.73 15.50 5.70
N LEU A 121 2.53 16.36 5.11
CA LEU A 121 2.13 17.20 3.99
C LEU A 121 2.94 16.77 2.77
N MET A 122 2.25 16.38 1.70
CA MET A 122 2.85 15.82 0.49
C MET A 122 2.41 16.58 -0.75
N GLY A 123 3.24 16.60 -1.78
CA GLY A 123 2.89 17.08 -3.09
C GLY A 123 1.72 16.27 -3.69
N ARG A 124 0.79 16.96 -4.34
CA ARG A 124 -0.29 16.29 -5.07
C ARG A 124 0.25 15.66 -6.34
N LEU A 125 0.09 14.36 -6.49
CA LEU A 125 0.33 13.67 -7.76
C LEU A 125 -0.86 13.82 -8.71
N PRO A 126 -0.61 13.97 -10.03
CA PRO A 126 -1.66 13.91 -11.02
C PRO A 126 -2.10 12.47 -11.27
N GLY A 127 -3.34 12.30 -11.78
CA GLY A 127 -3.81 10.97 -12.16
C GLY A 127 -4.88 10.41 -11.20
N ARG A 128 -5.22 9.15 -11.45
CA ARG A 128 -6.22 8.37 -10.70
C ARG A 128 -5.83 6.90 -10.69
N VAL A 129 -6.35 6.17 -9.74
CA VAL A 129 -6.32 4.71 -9.73
C VAL A 129 -7.09 4.18 -10.95
N ASP A 130 -6.55 3.14 -11.59
CA ASP A 130 -7.17 2.49 -12.74
C ASP A 130 -7.12 0.96 -12.55
N TRP A 131 -8.25 0.37 -12.16
CA TRP A 131 -8.41 -1.08 -12.00
C TRP A 131 -8.87 -1.78 -13.30
N TRP A 132 -9.40 -1.01 -14.24
CA TRP A 132 -10.02 -1.52 -15.46
C TRP A 132 -9.43 -0.83 -16.68
N PRO A 133 -8.13 -1.07 -16.97
CA PRO A 133 -7.45 -0.41 -18.07
C PRO A 133 -8.01 -0.87 -19.42
N SER A 134 -8.00 0.03 -20.40
CA SER A 134 -8.39 -0.30 -21.77
C SER A 134 -7.32 -1.15 -22.50
N ASP A 135 -6.07 -1.10 -22.07
CA ASP A 135 -4.93 -1.87 -22.57
C ASP A 135 -4.30 -2.59 -21.36
N LEU A 136 -4.77 -3.82 -21.10
CA LEU A 136 -4.35 -4.63 -19.96
C LEU A 136 -2.88 -5.02 -20.05
N ASP A 137 -2.38 -5.34 -21.25
CA ASP A 137 -1.01 -5.80 -21.45
C ASP A 137 0.00 -4.74 -21.09
N ARG A 138 -0.18 -3.56 -21.66
CA ARG A 138 0.67 -2.40 -21.38
C ARG A 138 0.57 -1.92 -19.94
N TRP A 139 -0.61 -2.04 -19.34
CA TRP A 139 -0.81 -1.69 -17.94
C TRP A 139 -0.06 -2.66 -17.03
N LEU A 140 -0.15 -3.98 -17.27
CA LEU A 140 0.58 -5.00 -16.51
C LEU A 140 2.09 -4.85 -16.65
N GLU A 141 2.61 -4.61 -17.85
CA GLU A 141 4.04 -4.37 -18.06
C GLU A 141 4.55 -3.22 -17.20
N ARG A 142 3.81 -2.11 -17.17
CA ARG A 142 4.18 -0.93 -16.40
C ARG A 142 4.04 -1.15 -14.90
N LEU A 143 2.99 -1.85 -14.47
CA LEU A 143 2.77 -2.20 -13.08
C LEU A 143 3.91 -3.09 -12.57
N ALA A 144 4.24 -4.15 -13.31
CA ALA A 144 5.31 -5.09 -12.98
C ALA A 144 6.69 -4.40 -12.97
N GLY A 145 6.95 -3.51 -13.92
CA GLY A 145 8.21 -2.77 -14.02
C GLY A 145 8.45 -1.72 -12.92
N LEU A 146 7.44 -1.42 -12.09
CA LEU A 146 7.62 -0.53 -10.92
C LEU A 146 8.38 -1.22 -9.78
N LEU A 147 8.09 -2.49 -9.52
CA LEU A 147 8.66 -3.22 -8.38
C LEU A 147 10.18 -3.32 -8.43
N PRO A 148 10.85 -3.69 -9.55
CA PRO A 148 12.30 -3.68 -9.62
C PRO A 148 12.92 -2.29 -9.34
N ARG A 149 12.22 -1.21 -9.66
CA ARG A 149 12.66 0.15 -9.35
C ARG A 149 12.56 0.45 -7.86
N ILE A 150 11.47 0.01 -7.21
CA ILE A 150 11.28 0.13 -5.76
C ILE A 150 12.33 -0.72 -5.04
N HIS A 151 12.45 -1.98 -5.42
CA HIS A 151 13.38 -2.94 -4.82
C HIS A 151 14.86 -2.58 -5.04
N GLY A 152 15.17 -1.88 -6.14
CA GLY A 152 16.51 -1.35 -6.41
C GLY A 152 16.87 -0.09 -5.62
N THR A 153 15.99 0.41 -4.76
CA THR A 153 16.28 1.56 -3.89
C THR A 153 17.38 1.18 -2.89
N ALA A 154 18.50 1.87 -2.96
CA ALA A 154 19.58 1.66 -2.02
C ALA A 154 19.16 2.06 -0.60
N LEU A 155 19.50 1.20 0.36
CA LEU A 155 19.35 1.50 1.78
C LEU A 155 20.68 2.10 2.30
N PRO A 156 20.73 3.39 2.63
CA PRO A 156 21.95 4.00 3.13
C PRO A 156 22.44 3.33 4.42
N PRO A 157 23.74 3.22 4.64
CA PRO A 157 24.29 2.73 5.90
C PRO A 157 23.77 3.54 7.09
N GLY A 158 23.31 2.85 8.12
CA GLY A 158 22.74 3.49 9.33
C GLY A 158 21.25 3.89 9.20
N GLU A 159 20.64 3.72 8.04
CA GLU A 159 19.19 3.92 7.90
C GLU A 159 18.43 2.78 8.56
N THR A 160 17.59 3.11 9.53
CA THR A 160 16.79 2.13 10.26
C THR A 160 15.43 1.97 9.59
N ILE A 161 15.28 0.89 8.83
CA ILE A 161 13.99 0.48 8.25
C ILE A 161 13.54 -0.80 8.94
N PRO A 162 12.25 -0.91 9.33
CA PRO A 162 11.74 -2.14 9.91
C PRO A 162 12.03 -3.34 9.01
N ARG A 163 12.37 -4.48 9.60
CA ARG A 163 12.43 -5.72 8.84
C ARG A 163 11.04 -6.26 8.60
N PHE A 164 10.83 -6.87 7.45
CA PHE A 164 9.60 -7.59 7.17
C PHE A 164 9.38 -8.66 8.23
N ALA A 165 8.18 -8.66 8.79
CA ALA A 165 7.66 -9.74 9.61
C ALA A 165 6.27 -10.13 9.08
N PRO A 166 5.98 -11.41 8.86
CA PRO A 166 4.63 -11.87 8.55
C PRO A 166 3.68 -11.49 9.69
N HIS A 167 2.42 -11.23 9.37
CA HIS A 167 1.41 -11.06 10.40
C HIS A 167 1.28 -12.36 11.21
N ARG A 168 1.50 -12.26 12.52
CA ARG A 168 1.35 -13.40 13.42
C ARG A 168 -0.13 -13.55 13.77
N GLN A 169 -0.69 -14.67 13.37
CA GLN A 169 -2.02 -15.10 13.76
C GLN A 169 -1.92 -15.99 14.99
N GLU A 170 -2.08 -15.42 16.21
CA GLU A 170 -1.97 -16.18 17.46
C GLU A 170 -3.07 -17.23 17.60
N ASN A 171 -4.29 -16.88 17.16
CA ASN A 171 -5.48 -17.74 17.27
C ASN A 171 -5.97 -18.21 15.89
N TYR A 172 -5.02 -18.67 15.06
CA TYR A 172 -5.33 -19.11 13.73
C TYR A 172 -6.33 -20.28 13.70
N ARG A 173 -7.35 -20.13 12.86
CA ARG A 173 -8.23 -21.22 12.44
C ARG A 173 -8.51 -21.08 10.95
N PRO A 174 -8.56 -22.19 10.18
CA PRO A 174 -8.99 -22.13 8.80
C PRO A 174 -10.35 -21.43 8.70
N PRO A 175 -10.58 -20.63 7.64
CA PRO A 175 -11.89 -20.03 7.42
C PRO A 175 -12.98 -21.11 7.35
N GLY A 176 -14.18 -20.83 7.89
CA GLY A 176 -15.28 -21.80 7.89
C GLY A 176 -15.77 -22.21 6.49
N TRP A 177 -15.39 -21.45 5.45
CA TRP A 177 -15.65 -21.74 4.04
C TRP A 177 -14.50 -22.47 3.34
N ALA A 178 -13.37 -22.77 4.05
CA ALA A 178 -12.18 -23.39 3.45
C ALA A 178 -12.50 -24.75 2.85
N ARG A 179 -12.18 -24.94 1.56
CA ARG A 179 -12.26 -26.23 0.87
C ARG A 179 -11.10 -27.14 1.25
N TYR A 180 -9.94 -26.54 1.59
CA TYR A 180 -8.70 -27.22 1.89
C TYR A 180 -8.15 -26.85 3.28
N PRO A 181 -8.81 -27.20 4.39
CA PRO A 181 -8.40 -26.79 5.74
C PRO A 181 -6.94 -27.13 6.06
N ARG A 182 -6.46 -28.31 5.64
CA ARG A 182 -5.06 -28.74 5.86
C ARG A 182 -4.05 -27.88 5.08
N VAL A 183 -4.42 -27.35 3.94
CA VAL A 183 -3.57 -26.40 3.18
C VAL A 183 -3.42 -25.10 3.98
N TRP A 184 -4.49 -24.60 4.56
CA TRP A 184 -4.47 -23.43 5.43
C TRP A 184 -3.62 -23.64 6.69
N GLU A 185 -3.77 -24.80 7.34
CA GLU A 185 -2.94 -25.17 8.50
C GLU A 185 -1.45 -25.15 8.13
N ARG A 186 -1.08 -25.82 7.03
CA ARG A 186 0.30 -25.83 6.54
C ARG A 186 0.80 -24.45 6.13
N ALA A 187 -0.03 -23.62 5.52
CA ALA A 187 0.33 -22.25 5.16
C ALA A 187 0.70 -21.40 6.39
N VAL A 188 -0.04 -21.57 7.48
CA VAL A 188 0.28 -20.87 8.74
C VAL A 188 1.59 -21.36 9.34
N GLU A 189 1.87 -22.67 9.31
CA GLU A 189 3.17 -23.20 9.73
C GLU A 189 4.30 -22.54 8.92
N ILE A 190 4.21 -22.57 7.59
CA ILE A 190 5.20 -21.94 6.70
C ILE A 190 5.35 -20.44 7.00
N SER A 191 4.25 -19.72 7.28
CA SER A 191 4.31 -18.29 7.58
C SER A 191 4.97 -17.96 8.93
N ARG A 192 5.07 -18.93 9.83
CA ARG A 192 5.75 -18.80 11.13
C ARG A 192 7.23 -19.14 11.07
N ASP A 193 7.63 -19.90 10.08
CA ASP A 193 9.04 -20.21 9.86
C ASP A 193 9.81 -18.94 9.48
N PRO A 194 11.11 -18.89 9.72
CA PRO A 194 11.96 -17.81 9.23
C PRO A 194 11.77 -17.62 7.72
N ALA A 195 11.78 -16.37 7.29
CA ALA A 195 11.75 -16.08 5.84
C ALA A 195 12.92 -16.81 5.15
N PRO A 196 12.72 -17.30 3.91
CA PRO A 196 13.81 -17.85 3.12
C PRO A 196 15.01 -16.91 3.08
N ASP A 197 16.23 -17.46 2.96
CA ASP A 197 17.47 -16.69 2.83
C ASP A 197 17.50 -16.03 1.44
N LEU A 198 16.77 -14.94 1.31
CA LEU A 198 16.64 -14.13 0.12
C LEU A 198 17.16 -12.72 0.39
N PRO A 199 17.72 -12.04 -0.63
CA PRO A 199 18.15 -10.67 -0.49
C PRO A 199 17.03 -9.77 0.04
N ALA A 200 17.33 -9.01 1.10
CA ALA A 200 16.42 -8.00 1.60
C ALA A 200 16.51 -6.74 0.74
N VAL A 201 15.38 -6.29 0.24
CA VAL A 201 15.21 -5.07 -0.56
C VAL A 201 14.24 -4.12 0.13
N LEU A 202 14.17 -2.87 -0.34
CA LEU A 202 13.10 -1.97 0.09
C LEU A 202 11.75 -2.49 -0.44
N LEU A 203 10.81 -2.75 0.45
CA LEU A 203 9.43 -3.13 0.13
C LEU A 203 8.50 -1.94 0.29
N HIS A 204 7.52 -1.83 -0.60
CA HIS A 204 6.35 -0.99 -0.40
C HIS A 204 5.42 -1.57 0.66
N ARG A 205 5.32 -2.90 0.71
CA ARG A 205 4.52 -3.73 1.63
C ARG A 205 3.01 -3.75 1.33
N ASP A 206 2.50 -2.72 0.66
CA ASP A 206 1.10 -2.59 0.24
C ASP A 206 1.04 -2.25 -1.27
N PHE A 207 1.87 -2.93 -2.08
CA PHE A 207 1.94 -2.67 -3.52
C PHE A 207 0.80 -3.38 -4.25
N HIS A 208 -0.15 -2.62 -4.75
CA HIS A 208 -1.26 -3.14 -5.55
C HIS A 208 -1.83 -2.03 -6.47
N PRO A 209 -2.68 -2.37 -7.46
CA PRO A 209 -3.22 -1.37 -8.40
C PRO A 209 -3.90 -0.17 -7.76
N GLY A 210 -4.50 -0.35 -6.56
CA GLY A 210 -5.15 0.72 -5.81
C GLY A 210 -4.20 1.81 -5.30
N ASN A 211 -2.90 1.49 -5.17
CA ASN A 211 -1.86 2.41 -4.73
C ASN A 211 -1.01 2.96 -5.87
N VAL A 212 -1.37 2.67 -7.13
CA VAL A 212 -0.71 3.20 -8.33
C VAL A 212 -1.62 4.19 -9.05
N LEU A 213 -1.13 5.41 -9.26
CA LEU A 213 -1.84 6.45 -9.98
C LEU A 213 -1.44 6.47 -11.46
N TRP A 214 -2.45 6.65 -12.31
CA TRP A 214 -2.30 6.62 -13.76
C TRP A 214 -2.78 7.93 -14.38
N ARG A 215 -2.03 8.42 -15.38
CA ARG A 215 -2.40 9.55 -16.21
C ARG A 215 -2.08 9.26 -17.67
N ARG A 216 -3.08 9.29 -18.54
CA ARG A 216 -2.94 9.00 -19.97
C ARG A 216 -2.22 7.68 -20.25
N GLY A 217 -2.59 6.63 -19.51
CA GLY A 217 -1.97 5.29 -19.61
C GLY A 217 -0.53 5.18 -19.12
N GLN A 218 0.04 6.19 -18.49
CA GLN A 218 1.36 6.17 -17.86
C GLN A 218 1.22 6.18 -16.34
N VAL A 219 2.14 5.50 -15.64
CA VAL A 219 2.25 5.64 -14.19
C VAL A 219 2.62 7.08 -13.85
N SER A 220 1.85 7.70 -12.98
CA SER A 220 2.12 9.05 -12.48
C SER A 220 2.54 9.07 -11.02
N GLY A 221 2.39 7.96 -10.30
CA GLY A 221 2.92 7.83 -8.96
C GLY A 221 2.47 6.57 -8.21
N VAL A 222 3.23 6.25 -7.17
CA VAL A 222 2.94 5.21 -6.18
C VAL A 222 2.70 5.90 -4.85
N VAL A 223 1.61 5.57 -4.16
CA VAL A 223 1.16 6.20 -2.91
C VAL A 223 1.00 5.15 -1.80
N ASP A 224 0.84 5.61 -0.57
CA ASP A 224 0.64 4.77 0.62
C ASP A 224 1.87 3.95 1.04
N TRP A 225 2.92 4.68 1.44
CA TRP A 225 4.23 4.13 1.80
C TRP A 225 4.37 3.77 3.29
N LEU A 226 3.28 3.82 4.07
CA LEU A 226 3.32 3.58 5.52
C LEU A 226 3.91 2.21 5.88
N GLY A 227 3.53 1.17 5.14
CA GLY A 227 3.95 -0.21 5.38
C GLY A 227 5.41 -0.52 5.05
N THR A 228 6.16 0.43 4.48
CA THR A 228 7.53 0.21 3.98
C THR A 228 8.44 -0.46 5.00
N CYS A 229 9.12 -1.51 4.55
CA CYS A 229 10.07 -2.30 5.33
C CYS A 229 11.16 -2.90 4.44
N ALA A 230 12.13 -3.61 5.02
CA ALA A 230 13.16 -4.35 4.29
C ALA A 230 12.87 -5.85 4.35
N GLY A 231 12.81 -6.52 3.21
CA GLY A 231 12.54 -7.95 3.14
C GLY A 231 12.63 -8.55 1.74
N PRO A 232 12.25 -9.81 1.56
CA PRO A 232 12.26 -10.47 0.24
C PRO A 232 11.30 -9.82 -0.75
N ALA A 233 11.75 -9.56 -1.97
CA ALA A 233 10.96 -8.96 -3.05
C ALA A 233 9.62 -9.70 -3.31
N ALA A 234 9.60 -11.01 -3.07
CA ALA A 234 8.42 -11.87 -3.21
C ALA A 234 7.21 -11.37 -2.41
N VAL A 235 7.41 -10.63 -1.31
CA VAL A 235 6.32 -10.08 -0.48
C VAL A 235 5.47 -9.07 -1.26
N ASP A 236 6.11 -8.09 -1.92
CA ASP A 236 5.38 -7.08 -2.72
C ASP A 236 4.74 -7.70 -3.96
N VAL A 237 5.45 -8.64 -4.60
CA VAL A 237 4.92 -9.37 -5.77
C VAL A 237 3.66 -10.13 -5.39
N ALA A 238 3.70 -10.88 -4.29
CA ALA A 238 2.58 -11.65 -3.78
C ALA A 238 1.39 -10.76 -3.41
N HIS A 239 1.65 -9.66 -2.72
CA HIS A 239 0.59 -8.71 -2.37
C HIS A 239 -0.15 -8.20 -3.61
N CYS A 240 0.60 -7.84 -4.66
CA CYS A 240 0.01 -7.45 -5.94
C CYS A 240 -0.76 -8.60 -6.61
N ARG A 241 -0.19 -9.82 -6.62
CA ARG A 241 -0.80 -11.03 -7.21
C ARG A 241 -2.17 -11.33 -6.60
N VAL A 242 -2.27 -11.35 -5.26
CA VAL A 242 -3.52 -11.58 -4.55
C VAL A 242 -4.58 -10.54 -4.92
N ASN A 243 -4.20 -9.28 -4.99
CA ASN A 243 -5.10 -8.21 -5.44
C ASN A 243 -5.53 -8.35 -6.90
N LEU A 244 -4.66 -8.83 -7.78
CA LEU A 244 -4.95 -9.06 -9.20
C LEU A 244 -5.90 -10.23 -9.45
N LEU A 245 -6.14 -11.12 -8.46
CA LEU A 245 -7.15 -12.19 -8.59
C LEU A 245 -8.56 -11.65 -8.87
N THR A 246 -8.82 -10.40 -8.52
CA THR A 246 -10.08 -9.72 -8.89
C THR A 246 -10.28 -9.54 -10.39
N LEU A 247 -9.17 -9.56 -11.15
CA LEU A 247 -9.15 -9.50 -12.62
C LEU A 247 -9.02 -10.90 -13.25
N GLY A 248 -8.67 -11.91 -12.45
CA GLY A 248 -8.51 -13.31 -12.87
C GLY A 248 -7.14 -13.88 -12.50
N ALA A 249 -7.08 -15.21 -12.33
CA ALA A 249 -5.84 -15.90 -12.00
C ALA A 249 -4.78 -15.74 -13.09
N GLU A 250 -5.18 -15.78 -14.35
CA GLU A 250 -4.32 -15.57 -15.51
C GLU A 250 -3.65 -14.19 -15.53
N VAL A 251 -4.33 -13.16 -14.99
CA VAL A 251 -3.77 -11.80 -14.87
C VAL A 251 -2.66 -11.77 -13.83
N ALA A 252 -2.86 -12.46 -12.69
CA ALA A 252 -1.84 -12.58 -11.65
C ALA A 252 -0.61 -13.34 -12.14
N GLU A 253 -0.79 -14.44 -12.92
CA GLU A 253 0.32 -15.20 -13.50
C GLU A 253 1.09 -14.39 -14.55
N ARG A 254 0.38 -13.66 -15.42
CA ARG A 254 1.03 -12.75 -16.40
C ARG A 254 1.84 -11.65 -15.71
N PHE A 255 1.31 -11.07 -14.64
CA PHE A 255 2.04 -10.08 -13.85
C PHE A 255 3.35 -10.67 -13.31
N THR A 256 3.33 -11.91 -12.81
CA THR A 256 4.52 -12.61 -12.33
C THR A 256 5.57 -12.76 -13.43
N THR A 257 5.17 -13.29 -14.59
CA THR A 257 6.08 -13.45 -15.73
C THR A 257 6.70 -12.13 -16.19
N LEU A 258 5.93 -11.05 -16.18
CA LEU A 258 6.41 -9.72 -16.53
C LEU A 258 7.37 -9.18 -15.48
N TRP A 259 7.09 -9.40 -14.20
CA TRP A 259 7.97 -9.00 -13.11
C TRP A 259 9.29 -9.79 -13.14
N GLU A 260 9.25 -11.11 -13.32
CA GLU A 260 10.45 -11.95 -13.43
C GLU A 260 11.38 -11.49 -14.55
N ARG A 261 10.82 -11.16 -15.71
CA ARG A 261 11.59 -10.59 -16.84
C ARG A 261 12.20 -9.24 -16.49
N ALA A 262 11.45 -8.37 -15.81
CA ALA A 262 11.91 -7.03 -15.47
C ALA A 262 12.93 -7.06 -14.32
N ALA A 263 12.80 -7.98 -13.37
CA ALA A 263 13.67 -8.12 -12.20
C ALA A 263 14.89 -9.01 -12.47
N GLY A 264 14.85 -9.86 -13.51
CA GLY A 264 15.92 -10.82 -13.80
C GLY A 264 16.05 -11.94 -12.77
N THR A 265 14.96 -12.27 -12.07
CA THR A 265 14.94 -13.30 -11.02
C THR A 265 13.60 -14.05 -11.03
N VAL A 266 13.59 -15.24 -10.41
CA VAL A 266 12.41 -16.09 -10.34
C VAL A 266 11.59 -15.79 -9.08
N TYR A 267 10.27 -15.77 -9.24
CA TYR A 267 9.35 -15.57 -8.13
C TYR A 267 9.36 -16.76 -7.15
N GLN A 268 9.29 -16.45 -5.87
CA GLN A 268 9.25 -17.45 -4.81
C GLN A 268 7.83 -17.63 -4.26
N PRO A 269 7.21 -18.83 -4.39
CA PRO A 269 5.84 -19.10 -3.95
C PRO A 269 5.58 -18.83 -2.46
N TRP A 270 6.62 -18.90 -1.62
CA TRP A 270 6.55 -18.47 -0.23
C TRP A 270 5.90 -17.09 -0.05
N GLY A 271 6.11 -16.17 -0.99
CA GLY A 271 5.46 -14.86 -1.00
C GLY A 271 3.94 -14.97 -0.97
N ASP A 272 3.34 -15.83 -1.82
CA ASP A 272 1.88 -16.02 -1.85
C ASP A 272 1.37 -16.57 -0.50
N VAL A 273 2.11 -17.48 0.13
CA VAL A 273 1.74 -18.02 1.44
C VAL A 273 1.64 -16.92 2.49
N VAL A 274 2.69 -16.10 2.65
CA VAL A 274 2.70 -15.05 3.67
C VAL A 274 1.71 -13.92 3.38
N ALA A 275 1.49 -13.59 2.10
CA ALA A 275 0.50 -12.60 1.71
C ALA A 275 -0.92 -13.07 2.02
N ILE A 276 -1.29 -14.30 1.60
CA ILE A 276 -2.64 -14.84 1.80
C ILE A 276 -2.94 -15.05 3.28
N VAL A 277 -1.97 -15.57 4.06
CA VAL A 277 -2.13 -15.69 5.52
C VAL A 277 -2.28 -14.31 6.16
N GLY A 278 -1.55 -13.29 5.68
CA GLY A 278 -1.69 -11.91 6.14
C GLY A 278 -3.06 -11.29 5.85
N PHE A 279 -3.75 -11.71 4.79
CA PHE A 279 -5.11 -11.27 4.45
C PHE A 279 -6.22 -12.07 5.14
N LEU A 280 -5.90 -13.02 6.01
CA LEU A 280 -6.89 -13.96 6.54
C LEU A 280 -8.07 -13.27 7.23
N ASP A 281 -7.81 -12.22 8.00
CA ASP A 281 -8.89 -11.47 8.68
C ASP A 281 -9.79 -10.72 7.68
N ASP A 282 -9.23 -10.24 6.59
CA ASP A 282 -9.96 -9.60 5.50
C ASP A 282 -10.79 -10.62 4.72
N LEU A 283 -10.26 -11.85 4.56
CA LEU A 283 -10.92 -12.96 3.87
C LEU A 283 -12.15 -13.49 4.63
N ARG A 284 -12.37 -13.08 5.87
CA ARG A 284 -13.61 -13.37 6.61
C ARG A 284 -14.83 -12.63 6.08
N GLY A 285 -14.62 -11.57 5.27
CA GLY A 285 -15.67 -10.86 4.56
C GLY A 285 -16.25 -11.65 3.38
N ASP A 286 -17.18 -11.03 2.64
CA ASP A 286 -17.75 -11.62 1.42
C ASP A 286 -16.82 -11.38 0.21
N TRP A 287 -15.95 -12.34 -0.05
CA TRP A 287 -15.04 -12.35 -1.20
C TRP A 287 -15.63 -13.06 -2.44
N GLY A 288 -16.86 -13.51 -2.38
CA GLY A 288 -17.54 -14.11 -3.52
C GLY A 288 -16.74 -15.22 -4.19
N ARG A 289 -16.48 -15.07 -5.51
CA ARG A 289 -15.69 -16.03 -6.29
C ARG A 289 -14.18 -15.92 -6.04
N GLU A 290 -13.69 -14.77 -5.65
CA GLU A 290 -12.25 -14.53 -5.43
C GLU A 290 -11.67 -15.44 -4.35
N ARG A 291 -12.44 -15.80 -3.32
CA ARG A 291 -12.01 -16.76 -2.28
C ARG A 291 -11.55 -18.09 -2.84
N LEU A 292 -12.19 -18.57 -3.92
CA LEU A 292 -11.81 -19.83 -4.58
C LEU A 292 -10.47 -19.69 -5.29
N LEU A 293 -10.24 -18.56 -5.95
CA LEU A 293 -8.97 -18.26 -6.61
C LEU A 293 -7.83 -18.10 -5.60
N VAL A 294 -8.12 -17.48 -4.44
CA VAL A 294 -7.15 -17.36 -3.34
C VAL A 294 -6.76 -18.73 -2.79
N GLU A 295 -7.74 -19.63 -2.56
CA GLU A 295 -7.43 -21.01 -2.10
C GLU A 295 -6.65 -21.83 -3.12
N ASP A 296 -6.98 -21.72 -4.41
CA ASP A 296 -6.25 -22.39 -5.47
C ASP A 296 -4.81 -21.85 -5.60
N MET A 297 -4.62 -20.54 -5.42
CA MET A 297 -3.28 -19.92 -5.34
C MET A 297 -2.51 -20.41 -4.12
N LEU A 298 -3.15 -20.43 -2.95
CA LEU A 298 -2.54 -20.92 -1.70
C LEU A 298 -2.12 -22.38 -1.81
N ALA A 299 -2.98 -23.24 -2.37
CA ALA A 299 -2.68 -24.66 -2.53
C ALA A 299 -1.44 -24.89 -3.43
N ARG A 300 -1.33 -24.14 -4.53
CA ARG A 300 -0.14 -24.20 -5.40
C ARG A 300 1.11 -23.68 -4.68
N ALA A 301 0.99 -22.59 -3.92
CA ALA A 301 2.10 -21.99 -3.20
C ALA A 301 2.64 -22.93 -2.11
N VAL A 302 1.75 -23.54 -1.31
CA VAL A 302 2.13 -24.52 -0.28
C VAL A 302 2.80 -25.76 -0.87
N ALA A 303 2.36 -26.23 -2.05
CA ALA A 303 2.99 -27.35 -2.74
C ALA A 303 4.40 -27.01 -3.29
N GLY A 304 4.70 -25.73 -3.50
CA GLY A 304 5.99 -25.24 -3.99
C GLY A 304 6.98 -24.83 -2.89
N CYS A 305 6.55 -24.85 -1.64
CA CYS A 305 7.39 -24.64 -0.43
C CYS A 305 7.78 -25.96 0.20
#